data_d54e4b9dee69de73d27519b8332868d9
#
_entry.id   d54e4b9dee69de73d27519b8332868d9
#
_cell.length_a   1.000
_cell.length_b   1.000
_cell.length_c   1.000
_cell.angle_alpha   90.00
_cell.angle_beta   90.00
_cell.angle_gamma   90.00
#
_symmetry.space_group_name_H-M   'P 1'
#
loop_
_entity.id
_entity.type
_entity.pdbx_description
1 polymer ?
#
loop_
_entity_poly.entity_id
_entity_poly.type
_entity_poly.pdbx_seq_one_letter_code
_entity_poly.pdbx_strand_id
1 'polypeptide(L)'
;MKLSEKLARLKARRGMTTDALSLKSGIPKGTINKVLNGETRNPTISTLKALAEALECPLEWLSDNGGSAAVPPPQPADIPGVRRLGDGAQAHWFDNLLPVLTRRVPLLGTIAAGTPIYAEQDLAVADCETGIHCDFALRVKGDSMIGARIHDGDVVFIRRQDDVADGQIAAVVIDDEATLKRVYHVKNGLQLLSENPKYPPMMFTLAECGVIRILGLAVGFTGRL
;
A
#
# COMPACT_ATOMS: atom_id res chain seq x y z
N MET A 1 -0.25 0.56 21.86
CA MET A 1 0.59 1.78 21.70
C MET A 1 0.14 2.78 22.76
N LYS A 2 1.07 3.37 23.52
CA LYS A 2 0.73 4.31 24.61
C LYS A 2 0.21 5.63 24.05
N LEU A 3 -0.64 6.35 24.80
CA LEU A 3 -1.18 7.65 24.42
C LEU A 3 -0.07 8.67 24.05
N SER A 4 1.02 8.71 24.81
CA SER A 4 2.17 9.58 24.54
C SER A 4 2.80 9.31 23.17
N GLU A 5 2.94 8.04 22.80
CA GLU A 5 3.46 7.62 21.48
C GLU A 5 2.52 7.99 20.35
N LYS A 6 1.20 7.80 20.56
CA LYS A 6 0.17 8.19 19.60
C LYS A 6 0.21 9.69 19.33
N LEU A 7 0.25 10.50 20.38
CA LEU A 7 0.30 11.96 20.29
C LEU A 7 1.60 12.48 19.66
N ALA A 8 2.75 11.93 20.06
CA ALA A 8 4.05 12.31 19.51
C ALA A 8 4.10 12.02 17.99
N ARG A 9 3.59 10.86 17.58
CA ARG A 9 3.55 10.45 16.17
C ARG A 9 2.63 11.33 15.33
N LEU A 10 1.43 11.67 15.84
CA LEU A 10 0.51 12.58 15.15
C LEU A 10 1.07 13.99 15.05
N LYS A 11 1.61 14.52 16.15
CA LYS A 11 2.25 15.83 16.17
C LYS A 11 3.38 15.95 15.15
N ALA A 12 4.27 14.94 15.10
CA ALA A 12 5.38 14.89 14.13
C ALA A 12 4.86 14.79 12.69
N ARG A 13 3.85 13.96 12.45
CA ARG A 13 3.24 13.80 11.12
C ARG A 13 2.60 15.08 10.59
N ARG A 14 2.03 15.90 11.49
CA ARG A 14 1.41 17.20 11.16
C ARG A 14 2.43 18.34 11.11
N GLY A 15 3.72 18.09 11.36
CA GLY A 15 4.74 19.11 11.45
C GLY A 15 4.50 20.17 12.53
N MET A 16 3.66 19.84 13.54
CA MET A 16 3.25 20.79 14.57
C MET A 16 4.30 20.87 15.69
N THR A 17 4.63 22.08 16.14
CA THR A 17 5.38 22.28 17.38
C THR A 17 4.46 22.16 18.59
N THR A 18 5.02 21.98 19.79
CA THR A 18 4.21 21.91 21.02
C THR A 18 3.54 23.27 21.30
N ASP A 19 4.16 24.37 20.87
CA ASP A 19 3.59 25.71 20.99
C ASP A 19 2.37 25.90 20.07
N ALA A 20 2.48 25.46 18.81
CA ALA A 20 1.36 25.47 17.88
C ALA A 20 0.20 24.58 18.36
N LEU A 21 0.50 23.40 18.93
CA LEU A 21 -0.51 22.51 19.50
C LEU A 21 -1.18 23.13 20.72
N SER A 22 -0.42 23.84 21.58
CA SER A 22 -0.95 24.57 22.75
C SER A 22 -1.91 25.68 22.31
N LEU A 23 -1.53 26.45 21.30
CA LEU A 23 -2.35 27.55 20.78
C LEU A 23 -3.65 27.01 20.15
N LYS A 24 -3.57 25.93 19.38
CA LYS A 24 -4.72 25.35 18.66
C LYS A 24 -5.67 24.61 19.58
N SER A 25 -5.15 23.92 20.60
CA SER A 25 -5.97 23.15 21.56
C SER A 25 -6.46 23.96 22.76
N GLY A 26 -5.89 25.14 23.02
CA GLY A 26 -6.15 25.92 24.25
C GLY A 26 -5.57 25.25 25.52
N ILE A 27 -4.78 24.21 25.41
CA ILE A 27 -4.19 23.51 26.55
C ILE A 27 -2.80 24.07 26.86
N PRO A 28 -2.49 24.36 28.15
CA PRO A 28 -1.17 24.83 28.53
C PRO A 28 -0.05 23.90 28.06
N LYS A 29 1.03 24.46 27.51
CA LYS A 29 2.20 23.72 26.99
C LYS A 29 2.76 22.72 28.01
N GLY A 30 2.78 23.08 29.32
CA GLY A 30 3.21 22.20 30.38
C GLY A 30 2.36 20.94 30.52
N THR A 31 1.04 21.05 30.33
CA THR A 31 0.13 19.90 30.34
C THR A 31 0.35 19.00 29.13
N ILE A 32 0.54 19.59 27.95
CA ILE A 32 0.83 18.83 26.71
C ILE A 32 2.15 18.07 26.86
N ASN A 33 3.20 18.70 27.41
CA ASN A 33 4.49 18.05 27.64
C ASN A 33 4.36 16.87 28.62
N LYS A 34 3.60 16.99 29.69
CA LYS A 34 3.36 15.89 30.63
C LYS A 34 2.68 14.70 29.99
N VAL A 35 1.75 14.94 29.06
CA VAL A 35 1.10 13.87 28.30
C VAL A 35 2.06 13.24 27.29
N LEU A 36 2.84 14.04 26.58
CA LEU A 36 3.84 13.57 25.60
C LEU A 36 4.95 12.75 26.26
N ASN A 37 5.39 13.15 27.45
CA ASN A 37 6.43 12.43 28.23
C ASN A 37 5.87 11.21 28.97
N GLY A 38 4.54 10.99 28.94
CA GLY A 38 3.89 9.87 29.62
C GLY A 38 3.75 10.03 31.14
N GLU A 39 4.03 11.23 31.68
CA GLU A 39 3.81 11.56 33.10
C GLU A 39 2.34 11.55 33.45
N THR A 40 1.48 12.03 32.53
CA THR A 40 0.02 11.96 32.64
C THR A 40 -0.48 10.81 31.77
N ARG A 41 -0.77 9.67 32.42
CA ARG A 41 -1.25 8.46 31.73
C ARG A 41 -2.73 8.54 31.33
N ASN A 42 -3.55 9.20 32.17
CA ASN A 42 -4.99 9.35 31.98
C ASN A 42 -5.37 10.83 32.04
N PRO A 43 -5.20 11.60 30.95
CA PRO A 43 -5.70 12.96 30.88
C PRO A 43 -7.23 12.96 30.91
N THR A 44 -7.84 14.08 31.31
CA THR A 44 -9.30 14.21 31.32
C THR A 44 -9.88 14.10 29.91
N ILE A 45 -11.14 13.68 29.81
CA ILE A 45 -11.85 13.57 28.51
C ILE A 45 -11.86 14.92 27.78
N SER A 46 -12.00 16.04 28.51
CA SER A 46 -11.92 17.38 27.93
C SER A 46 -10.55 17.67 27.32
N THR A 47 -9.45 17.26 27.96
CA THR A 47 -8.10 17.40 27.45
C THR A 47 -7.90 16.51 26.19
N LEU A 48 -8.38 15.28 26.23
CA LEU A 48 -8.30 14.38 25.05
C LEU A 48 -9.09 14.92 23.87
N LYS A 49 -10.30 15.45 24.13
CA LYS A 49 -11.16 16.05 23.09
C LYS A 49 -10.47 17.26 22.44
N ALA A 50 -9.94 18.19 23.24
CA ALA A 50 -9.24 19.36 22.72
C ALA A 50 -7.98 19.00 21.94
N LEU A 51 -7.22 17.97 22.36
CA LEU A 51 -6.08 17.44 21.60
C LEU A 51 -6.51 16.74 20.31
N ALA A 52 -7.61 15.98 20.33
CA ALA A 52 -8.17 15.32 19.16
C ALA A 52 -8.61 16.35 18.10
N GLU A 53 -9.31 17.39 18.52
CA GLU A 53 -9.75 18.50 17.66
C GLU A 53 -8.54 19.26 17.08
N ALA A 54 -7.55 19.59 17.90
CA ALA A 54 -6.35 20.32 17.46
C ALA A 54 -5.49 19.51 16.49
N LEU A 55 -5.44 18.18 16.68
CA LEU A 55 -4.74 17.24 15.82
C LEU A 55 -5.62 16.67 14.70
N GLU A 56 -6.90 17.08 14.64
CA GLU A 56 -7.86 16.65 13.63
C GLU A 56 -7.94 15.12 13.52
N CYS A 57 -8.10 14.46 14.67
CA CYS A 57 -8.22 13.00 14.74
C CYS A 57 -9.44 12.59 15.57
N PRO A 58 -10.05 11.41 15.34
CA PRO A 58 -11.12 10.89 16.16
C PRO A 58 -10.70 10.72 17.61
N LEU A 59 -11.59 11.07 18.58
CA LEU A 59 -11.32 10.93 20.00
C LEU A 59 -11.02 9.48 20.40
N GLU A 60 -11.71 8.53 19.77
CA GLU A 60 -11.58 7.09 19.99
C GLU A 60 -10.14 6.60 19.69
N TRP A 61 -9.46 7.26 18.76
CA TRP A 61 -8.08 6.92 18.43
C TRP A 61 -7.09 7.28 19.55
N LEU A 62 -7.38 8.32 20.33
CA LEU A 62 -6.59 8.73 21.49
C LEU A 62 -6.94 7.95 22.75
N SER A 63 -8.14 7.37 22.86
CA SER A 63 -8.56 6.57 24.00
C SER A 63 -7.83 5.23 24.06
N ASP A 64 -7.59 4.69 25.27
CA ASP A 64 -6.89 3.41 25.48
C ASP A 64 -7.68 2.18 25.01
N ASN A 65 -9.00 2.33 24.79
CA ASN A 65 -9.88 1.25 24.32
C ASN A 65 -9.86 1.03 22.81
N GLY A 66 -9.15 1.86 22.05
CA GLY A 66 -8.92 1.67 20.62
C GLY A 66 -7.80 0.67 20.38
N GLY A 67 -8.12 -0.63 20.29
CA GLY A 67 -7.18 -1.65 19.81
C GLY A 67 -6.62 -1.25 18.45
N SER A 68 -5.33 -1.54 18.23
CA SER A 68 -4.57 -1.51 16.96
C SER A 68 -5.26 -0.75 15.79
N ALA A 69 -5.71 0.45 16.05
CA ALA A 69 -6.29 1.27 14.99
C ALA A 69 -5.15 1.81 14.12
N ALA A 70 -5.20 1.50 12.85
CA ALA A 70 -4.40 2.14 11.83
C ALA A 70 -4.38 3.66 12.06
N VAL A 71 -3.27 4.30 11.78
CA VAL A 71 -3.18 5.78 11.78
C VAL A 71 -4.40 6.33 11.03
N PRO A 72 -5.13 7.31 11.58
CA PRO A 72 -6.30 7.85 10.90
C PRO A 72 -5.93 8.25 9.46
N PRO A 73 -6.80 8.02 8.49
CA PRO A 73 -6.54 8.36 7.10
C PRO A 73 -6.15 9.84 6.99
N PRO A 74 -5.24 10.21 6.09
CA PRO A 74 -4.92 11.60 5.83
C PRO A 74 -6.18 12.35 5.43
N GLN A 75 -6.39 13.51 6.03
CA GLN A 75 -7.48 14.38 5.60
C GLN A 75 -7.12 15.03 4.26
N PRO A 76 -8.10 15.47 3.43
CA PRO A 76 -7.83 16.10 2.13
C PRO A 76 -6.83 17.26 2.19
N ALA A 77 -6.72 17.93 3.34
CA ALA A 77 -5.75 19.00 3.58
C ALA A 77 -4.29 18.52 3.71
N ASP A 78 -4.07 17.21 3.93
CA ASP A 78 -2.74 16.60 4.09
C ASP A 78 -2.15 16.14 2.75
N ILE A 79 -2.90 16.26 1.66
CA ILE A 79 -2.48 15.83 0.32
C ILE A 79 -1.80 17.01 -0.37
N PRO A 80 -0.49 16.93 -0.70
CA PRO A 80 0.19 18.00 -1.45
C PRO A 80 -0.54 18.29 -2.76
N GLY A 81 -0.90 19.55 -2.99
CA GLY A 81 -1.57 19.99 -4.23
C GLY A 81 -3.09 20.08 -4.15
N VAL A 82 -3.73 19.61 -3.09
CA VAL A 82 -5.16 19.81 -2.86
C VAL A 82 -5.39 21.18 -2.19
N ARG A 83 -6.02 22.12 -2.91
CA ARG A 83 -6.46 23.39 -2.33
C ARG A 83 -7.85 23.22 -1.74
N ARG A 84 -8.07 23.69 -0.50
CA ARG A 84 -9.43 23.89 0.02
C ARG A 84 -10.13 24.94 -0.84
N LEU A 85 -11.21 24.57 -1.47
CA LEU A 85 -12.19 25.54 -1.97
C LEU A 85 -12.87 26.13 -0.73
N GLY A 86 -12.91 27.49 -0.67
CA GLY A 86 -13.31 28.24 0.52
C GLY A 86 -14.64 27.82 1.13
N ASP A 87 -14.79 28.13 2.42
CA ASP A 87 -15.96 27.88 3.25
C ASP A 87 -17.24 28.46 2.60
N GLY A 88 -18.04 27.61 1.98
CA GLY A 88 -19.32 27.99 1.36
C GLY A 88 -19.81 27.07 0.25
N ALA A 89 -18.98 26.31 -0.38
CA ALA A 89 -19.42 25.27 -1.32
C ALA A 89 -19.61 23.96 -0.55
N GLN A 90 -20.84 23.58 -0.26
CA GLN A 90 -21.16 22.22 0.18
C GLN A 90 -20.72 21.28 -0.95
N ALA A 91 -19.62 20.61 -0.72
CA ALA A 91 -18.98 19.73 -1.71
C ALA A 91 -19.73 18.39 -1.80
N HIS A 92 -20.94 18.42 -2.40
CA HIS A 92 -21.69 17.20 -2.72
C HIS A 92 -21.08 16.35 -3.84
N TRP A 93 -20.03 16.83 -4.49
CA TRP A 93 -19.38 16.10 -5.58
C TRP A 93 -18.37 15.02 -5.14
N PHE A 94 -18.03 14.96 -3.86
CA PHE A 94 -17.13 13.93 -3.32
C PHE A 94 -17.84 12.73 -2.69
N ASP A 95 -19.19 12.72 -2.68
CA ASP A 95 -19.96 11.64 -2.06
C ASP A 95 -19.69 10.26 -2.71
N ASN A 96 -19.14 10.26 -3.93
CA ASN A 96 -18.84 9.04 -4.68
C ASN A 96 -17.32 8.79 -4.88
N LEU A 97 -16.45 9.66 -4.31
CA LEU A 97 -15.00 9.53 -4.44
C LEU A 97 -14.36 9.38 -3.05
N LEU A 98 -13.88 8.20 -2.77
CA LEU A 98 -13.07 7.94 -1.59
C LEU A 98 -11.59 8.19 -1.90
N PRO A 99 -10.83 8.86 -1.00
CA PRO A 99 -9.39 9.00 -1.18
C PRO A 99 -8.72 7.62 -1.13
N VAL A 100 -8.00 7.29 -2.18
CA VAL A 100 -7.19 6.07 -2.22
C VAL A 100 -5.88 6.33 -1.47
N LEU A 101 -5.67 5.62 -0.38
CA LEU A 101 -4.41 5.63 0.34
C LEU A 101 -3.42 4.69 -0.35
N THR A 102 -2.25 5.20 -0.70
CA THR A 102 -1.21 4.41 -1.34
C THR A 102 0.01 4.21 -0.42
N ARG A 103 0.73 3.12 -0.65
CA ARG A 103 2.05 2.85 -0.08
C ARG A 103 3.04 2.60 -1.21
N ARG A 104 4.29 2.96 -1.00
CA ARG A 104 5.35 2.71 -1.98
C ARG A 104 5.84 1.28 -1.86
N VAL A 105 5.94 0.61 -3.00
CA VAL A 105 6.52 -0.73 -3.14
C VAL A 105 7.63 -0.72 -4.18
N PRO A 106 8.65 -1.57 -4.05
CA PRO A 106 9.71 -1.68 -5.06
C PRO A 106 9.12 -2.04 -6.43
N LEU A 107 9.47 -1.28 -7.46
CA LEU A 107 9.16 -1.59 -8.86
C LEU A 107 10.39 -2.26 -9.46
N LEU A 108 10.29 -3.55 -9.68
CA LEU A 108 11.36 -4.34 -10.27
C LEU A 108 11.27 -4.23 -11.80
N GLY A 109 12.40 -3.99 -12.42
CA GLY A 109 12.53 -3.97 -13.88
C GLY A 109 12.57 -5.38 -14.46
N THR A 110 13.73 -5.80 -14.93
CA THR A 110 13.98 -7.17 -15.43
C THR A 110 14.48 -8.03 -14.27
N ILE A 111 13.87 -9.19 -14.04
CA ILE A 111 14.33 -10.14 -13.03
C ILE A 111 15.17 -11.19 -13.73
N ALA A 112 16.49 -11.22 -13.43
CA ALA A 112 17.36 -12.31 -13.85
C ALA A 112 17.36 -13.42 -12.79
N ALA A 113 17.35 -14.68 -13.22
CA ALA A 113 17.46 -15.81 -12.29
C ALA A 113 18.84 -15.80 -11.61
N GLY A 114 18.84 -16.18 -10.32
CA GLY A 114 20.06 -16.27 -9.53
C GLY A 114 20.50 -14.98 -8.84
N THR A 115 20.00 -13.80 -9.22
CA THR A 115 20.23 -12.56 -8.47
C THR A 115 19.16 -12.33 -7.42
N PRO A 116 19.53 -11.90 -6.18
CA PRO A 116 18.53 -11.49 -5.21
C PRO A 116 17.68 -10.34 -5.76
N ILE A 117 16.37 -10.44 -5.65
CA ILE A 117 15.37 -9.47 -6.16
C ILE A 117 15.63 -8.02 -5.66
N TYR A 118 16.48 -7.81 -4.67
CA TYR A 118 16.77 -6.54 -4.01
C TYR A 118 18.23 -6.06 -4.18
N ALA A 119 18.97 -6.54 -5.19
CA ALA A 119 20.41 -6.22 -5.33
C ALA A 119 20.71 -4.83 -5.89
N GLU A 120 19.73 -4.08 -6.40
CA GLU A 120 19.96 -2.73 -6.94
C GLU A 120 19.52 -1.66 -5.94
N GLN A 121 20.44 -0.74 -5.60
CA GLN A 121 20.24 0.33 -4.61
C GLN A 121 19.32 1.46 -5.10
N ASP A 122 18.95 1.52 -6.38
CA ASP A 122 18.10 2.54 -7.01
C ASP A 122 16.84 1.92 -7.65
N LEU A 123 16.09 1.14 -6.87
CA LEU A 123 14.82 0.60 -7.35
C LEU A 123 13.80 1.74 -7.54
N ALA A 124 13.26 1.85 -8.74
CA ALA A 124 12.05 2.64 -8.96
C ALA A 124 10.95 2.16 -8.01
N VAL A 125 10.05 3.03 -7.63
CA VAL A 125 8.92 2.68 -6.73
C VAL A 125 7.60 2.85 -7.46
N ALA A 126 6.62 2.03 -7.09
CA ALA A 126 5.24 2.15 -7.53
C ALA A 126 4.35 2.43 -6.32
N ASP A 127 3.29 3.21 -6.54
CA ASP A 127 2.28 3.47 -5.52
C ASP A 127 1.20 2.38 -5.58
N CYS A 128 1.08 1.58 -4.52
CA CYS A 128 0.09 0.54 -4.35
C CYS A 128 -0.96 0.98 -3.33
N GLU A 129 -2.22 0.69 -3.58
CA GLU A 129 -3.31 0.95 -2.63
C GLU A 129 -3.04 0.23 -1.29
N THR A 130 -3.23 0.92 -0.16
CA THR A 130 -2.90 0.38 1.16
C THR A 130 -3.75 -0.83 1.57
N GLY A 131 -4.93 -0.98 0.99
CA GLY A 131 -5.80 -2.15 1.18
C GLY A 131 -5.29 -3.41 0.48
N ILE A 132 -4.36 -3.29 -0.48
CA ILE A 132 -3.79 -4.41 -1.23
C ILE A 132 -2.49 -4.84 -0.57
N HIS A 133 -2.44 -6.09 -0.08
CA HIS A 133 -1.19 -6.67 0.42
C HIS A 133 -0.33 -7.15 -0.76
N CYS A 134 0.72 -6.39 -1.09
CA CYS A 134 1.71 -6.73 -2.11
C CYS A 134 3.13 -6.47 -1.59
N ASP A 135 4.13 -7.15 -2.12
CA ASP A 135 5.53 -7.04 -1.67
C ASP A 135 6.39 -6.27 -2.66
N PHE A 136 6.07 -6.37 -3.94
CA PHE A 136 6.75 -5.65 -5.02
C PHE A 136 5.82 -5.45 -6.22
N ALA A 137 6.26 -4.67 -7.19
CA ALA A 137 5.57 -4.43 -8.45
C ALA A 137 6.45 -4.78 -9.65
N LEU A 138 5.82 -5.11 -10.76
CA LEU A 138 6.46 -5.38 -12.05
C LEU A 138 5.84 -4.50 -13.12
N ARG A 139 6.66 -3.96 -14.02
CA ARG A 139 6.17 -3.30 -15.23
C ARG A 139 5.94 -4.34 -16.33
N VAL A 140 4.75 -4.33 -16.86
CA VAL A 140 4.35 -5.23 -17.95
C VAL A 140 5.01 -4.81 -19.25
N LYS A 141 5.48 -5.81 -20.01
CA LYS A 141 5.97 -5.64 -21.38
C LYS A 141 5.23 -6.61 -22.29
N GLY A 142 4.68 -6.09 -23.38
CA GLY A 142 3.97 -6.88 -24.38
C GLY A 142 2.46 -7.03 -24.12
N ASP A 143 1.83 -7.90 -24.92
CA ASP A 143 0.38 -8.01 -25.03
C ASP A 143 -0.19 -9.37 -24.56
N SER A 144 0.62 -10.17 -23.86
CA SER A 144 0.23 -11.54 -23.50
C SER A 144 -0.96 -11.64 -22.52
N MET A 145 -1.28 -10.54 -21.81
CA MET A 145 -2.31 -10.50 -20.76
C MET A 145 -3.47 -9.53 -21.06
N ILE A 146 -3.65 -9.12 -22.32
CA ILE A 146 -4.67 -8.14 -22.71
C ILE A 146 -6.11 -8.61 -22.43
N GLY A 147 -6.39 -9.90 -22.50
CA GLY A 147 -7.68 -10.47 -22.14
C GLY A 147 -8.03 -10.32 -20.65
N ALA A 148 -7.03 -10.19 -19.81
CA ALA A 148 -7.16 -9.82 -18.39
C ALA A 148 -7.14 -8.30 -18.16
N ARG A 149 -7.20 -7.48 -19.23
CA ARG A 149 -7.11 -6.00 -19.20
C ARG A 149 -5.77 -5.47 -18.67
N ILE A 150 -4.73 -6.27 -18.75
CA ILE A 150 -3.36 -5.88 -18.39
C ILE A 150 -2.61 -5.63 -19.70
N HIS A 151 -2.15 -4.39 -19.91
CA HIS A 151 -1.57 -3.90 -21.14
C HIS A 151 -0.08 -3.60 -20.99
N ASP A 152 0.58 -3.38 -22.11
CA ASP A 152 1.97 -2.95 -22.14
C ASP A 152 2.16 -1.63 -21.38
N GLY A 153 3.17 -1.58 -20.50
CA GLY A 153 3.47 -0.42 -19.67
C GLY A 153 2.72 -0.37 -18.32
N ASP A 154 1.70 -1.20 -18.12
CA ASP A 154 0.99 -1.29 -16.83
C ASP A 154 1.93 -1.74 -15.71
N VAL A 155 1.54 -1.43 -14.47
CA VAL A 155 2.26 -1.86 -13.27
C VAL A 155 1.40 -2.85 -12.51
N VAL A 156 1.89 -4.08 -12.35
CA VAL A 156 1.21 -5.16 -11.64
C VAL A 156 1.83 -5.35 -10.25
N PHE A 157 0.99 -5.41 -9.24
CA PHE A 157 1.38 -5.61 -7.84
C PHE A 157 1.39 -7.09 -7.49
N ILE A 158 2.49 -7.56 -6.93
CA ILE A 158 2.76 -8.97 -6.65
C ILE A 158 2.87 -9.19 -5.15
N ARG A 159 2.11 -10.16 -4.66
CA ARG A 159 2.30 -10.73 -3.33
C ARG A 159 3.18 -11.96 -3.45
N ARG A 160 4.33 -11.94 -2.77
CA ARG A 160 5.31 -13.02 -2.81
C ARG A 160 4.73 -14.30 -2.24
N GLN A 161 4.77 -15.36 -3.02
CA GLN A 161 4.46 -16.73 -2.62
C GLN A 161 5.02 -17.70 -3.67
N ASP A 162 5.39 -18.89 -3.23
CA ASP A 162 6.04 -19.89 -4.07
C ASP A 162 5.05 -20.71 -4.89
N ASP A 163 3.76 -20.57 -4.62
CA ASP A 163 2.69 -21.26 -5.31
C ASP A 163 1.41 -20.41 -5.38
N VAL A 164 0.52 -20.72 -6.33
CA VAL A 164 -0.78 -20.05 -6.55
C VAL A 164 -1.86 -21.08 -6.88
N ALA A 165 -3.12 -20.74 -6.59
CA ALA A 165 -4.23 -21.61 -6.94
C ALA A 165 -4.49 -21.63 -8.47
N ASP A 166 -5.10 -22.70 -8.95
CA ASP A 166 -5.47 -22.84 -10.37
C ASP A 166 -6.31 -21.68 -10.87
N GLY A 167 -5.94 -21.19 -12.04
CA GLY A 167 -6.62 -20.06 -12.67
C GLY A 167 -6.18 -18.70 -12.16
N GLN A 168 -5.30 -18.59 -11.19
CA GLN A 168 -4.77 -17.30 -10.74
C GLN A 168 -3.68 -16.80 -11.68
N ILE A 169 -3.57 -15.46 -11.77
CA ILE A 169 -2.49 -14.79 -12.51
C ILE A 169 -1.29 -14.64 -11.58
N ALA A 170 -0.14 -15.10 -12.02
CA ALA A 170 1.10 -15.06 -11.26
C ALA A 170 2.26 -14.47 -12.07
N ALA A 171 3.20 -13.89 -11.36
CA ALA A 171 4.53 -13.62 -11.90
C ALA A 171 5.35 -14.91 -11.83
N VAL A 172 5.86 -15.33 -12.97
CA VAL A 172 6.61 -16.57 -13.15
C VAL A 172 7.92 -16.25 -13.83
N VAL A 173 9.03 -16.84 -13.39
CA VAL A 173 10.30 -16.80 -14.10
C VAL A 173 10.39 -18.05 -14.98
N ILE A 174 10.72 -17.87 -16.23
CA ILE A 174 10.99 -18.91 -17.22
C ILE A 174 12.31 -18.51 -17.89
N ASP A 175 13.29 -19.39 -17.89
CA ASP A 175 14.59 -19.15 -18.55
C ASP A 175 15.17 -17.76 -18.21
N ASP A 176 15.18 -17.39 -16.93
CA ASP A 176 15.69 -16.11 -16.42
C ASP A 176 14.86 -14.85 -16.72
N GLU A 177 13.70 -14.97 -17.37
CA GLU A 177 12.81 -13.85 -17.63
C GLU A 177 11.52 -13.92 -16.79
N ALA A 178 11.15 -12.82 -16.14
CA ALA A 178 9.88 -12.73 -15.45
C ALA A 178 8.73 -12.44 -16.44
N THR A 179 7.66 -13.20 -16.34
CA THR A 179 6.45 -13.05 -17.16
C THR A 179 5.19 -13.19 -16.31
N LEU A 180 4.06 -12.65 -16.80
CA LEU A 180 2.75 -12.87 -16.21
C LEU A 180 2.01 -13.95 -16.98
N LYS A 181 1.49 -14.93 -16.27
CA LYS A 181 0.67 -16.00 -16.85
C LYS A 181 -0.43 -16.43 -15.88
N ARG A 182 -1.49 -17.00 -16.42
CA ARG A 182 -2.45 -17.74 -15.62
C ARG A 182 -1.92 -19.15 -15.39
N VAL A 183 -1.87 -19.57 -14.14
CA VAL A 183 -1.25 -20.82 -13.73
C VAL A 183 -2.32 -21.88 -13.48
N TYR A 184 -2.06 -23.09 -13.95
CA TYR A 184 -2.84 -24.28 -13.67
C TYR A 184 -1.91 -25.44 -13.31
N HIS A 185 -2.25 -26.19 -12.27
CA HIS A 185 -1.56 -27.43 -11.90
C HIS A 185 -2.11 -28.58 -12.76
N VAL A 186 -1.20 -29.34 -13.33
CA VAL A 186 -1.52 -30.54 -14.09
C VAL A 186 -0.83 -31.73 -13.45
N LYS A 187 -1.28 -32.96 -13.78
CA LYS A 187 -0.85 -34.20 -13.10
C LYS A 187 0.69 -34.34 -12.92
N ASN A 188 1.46 -33.79 -13.85
CA ASN A 188 2.93 -33.93 -13.86
C ASN A 188 3.63 -32.57 -14.07
N GLY A 189 3.09 -31.44 -13.65
CA GLY A 189 3.74 -30.15 -13.81
C GLY A 189 2.79 -28.97 -13.78
N LEU A 190 3.15 -27.92 -14.51
CA LEU A 190 2.40 -26.66 -14.60
C LEU A 190 2.01 -26.36 -16.04
N GLN A 191 0.80 -25.87 -16.23
CA GLN A 191 0.33 -25.25 -17.47
C GLN A 191 0.24 -23.73 -17.26
N LEU A 192 0.86 -22.98 -18.14
CA LEU A 192 0.83 -21.54 -18.15
C LEU A 192 0.05 -21.03 -19.35
N LEU A 193 -0.98 -20.24 -19.10
CA LEU A 193 -1.81 -19.64 -20.12
C LEU A 193 -1.59 -18.13 -20.21
N SER A 194 -1.45 -17.64 -21.42
CA SER A 194 -1.56 -16.23 -21.71
C SER A 194 -3.04 -15.84 -21.82
N GLU A 195 -3.41 -14.66 -21.41
CA GLU A 195 -4.72 -14.05 -21.62
C GLU A 195 -4.78 -13.32 -23.00
N ASN A 196 -4.21 -13.95 -23.99
CA ASN A 196 -4.24 -13.52 -25.39
C ASN A 196 -4.14 -14.78 -26.28
N PRO A 197 -5.16 -15.07 -27.09
CA PRO A 197 -5.18 -16.26 -27.96
C PRO A 197 -4.03 -16.35 -28.98
N LYS A 198 -3.34 -15.24 -29.22
CA LYS A 198 -2.13 -15.20 -30.07
C LYS A 198 -1.00 -16.08 -29.53
N TYR A 199 -0.98 -16.34 -28.22
CA TYR A 199 0.07 -17.10 -27.54
C TYR A 199 -0.48 -18.47 -27.13
N PRO A 200 0.12 -19.58 -27.61
CA PRO A 200 -0.31 -20.91 -27.23
C PRO A 200 -0.02 -21.20 -25.74
N PRO A 201 -0.74 -22.14 -25.14
CA PRO A 201 -0.44 -22.63 -23.80
C PRO A 201 0.99 -23.19 -23.72
N MET A 202 1.67 -22.93 -22.60
CA MET A 202 2.98 -23.50 -22.30
C MET A 202 2.80 -24.59 -21.25
N MET A 203 3.43 -25.75 -21.47
CA MET A 203 3.39 -26.89 -20.58
C MET A 203 4.80 -27.18 -20.05
N PHE A 204 4.92 -27.30 -18.74
CA PHE A 204 6.19 -27.62 -18.07
C PHE A 204 5.99 -28.87 -17.23
N THR A 205 6.84 -29.85 -17.43
CA THR A 205 6.85 -31.10 -16.64
C THR A 205 7.67 -30.92 -15.35
N LEU A 206 7.47 -31.83 -14.38
CA LEU A 206 8.28 -31.83 -13.13
C LEU A 206 9.78 -31.96 -13.38
N ALA A 207 10.20 -32.57 -14.49
CA ALA A 207 11.61 -32.65 -14.88
C ALA A 207 12.19 -31.28 -15.31
N GLU A 208 11.32 -30.37 -15.80
CA GLU A 208 11.63 -29.03 -16.26
C GLU A 208 11.38 -27.97 -15.18
N CYS A 209 10.92 -28.37 -13.98
CA CYS A 209 10.65 -27.46 -12.87
C CYS A 209 11.90 -26.72 -12.33
N GLY A 210 13.10 -27.10 -12.75
CA GLY A 210 14.33 -26.33 -12.47
C GLY A 210 14.43 -25.02 -13.26
N VAL A 211 13.67 -24.90 -14.34
CA VAL A 211 13.70 -23.77 -15.29
C VAL A 211 12.58 -22.77 -15.00
N ILE A 212 11.57 -23.17 -14.23
CA ILE A 212 10.39 -22.35 -13.91
C ILE A 212 10.27 -22.10 -12.42
N ARG A 213 9.97 -20.87 -12.03
CA ARG A 213 9.71 -20.48 -10.63
C ARG A 213 8.59 -19.47 -10.53
N ILE A 214 7.63 -19.73 -9.66
CA ILE A 214 6.59 -18.76 -9.29
C ILE A 214 7.21 -17.74 -8.34
N LEU A 215 7.10 -16.45 -8.66
CA LEU A 215 7.55 -15.33 -7.82
C LEU A 215 6.46 -14.85 -6.87
N GLY A 216 5.20 -14.98 -7.28
CA GLY A 216 4.07 -14.57 -6.48
C GLY A 216 2.79 -14.35 -7.27
N LEU A 217 1.72 -14.12 -6.52
CA LEU A 217 0.38 -13.86 -7.02
C LEU A 217 0.22 -12.40 -7.44
N ALA A 218 -0.33 -12.16 -8.62
CA ALA A 218 -0.81 -10.84 -9.02
C ALA A 218 -2.08 -10.48 -8.23
N VAL A 219 -2.00 -9.42 -7.43
CA VAL A 219 -3.09 -9.01 -6.53
C VAL A 219 -3.81 -7.73 -6.98
N GLY A 220 -3.25 -7.05 -7.96
CA GLY A 220 -3.83 -5.84 -8.56
C GLY A 220 -2.92 -5.25 -9.61
N PHE A 221 -3.39 -4.28 -10.35
CA PHE A 221 -2.58 -3.53 -11.31
C PHE A 221 -3.09 -2.10 -11.46
N THR A 222 -2.22 -1.22 -11.96
CA THR A 222 -2.58 0.13 -12.40
C THR A 222 -2.18 0.30 -13.85
N GLY A 223 -3.11 0.80 -14.66
CA GLY A 223 -2.91 1.09 -16.08
C GLY A 223 -3.03 2.58 -16.36
N ARG A 224 -2.57 2.98 -17.55
CA ARG A 224 -2.80 4.31 -18.11
C ARG A 224 -4.09 4.28 -18.95
N LEU A 225 -4.85 5.36 -18.87
CA LEU A 225 -5.98 5.64 -19.76
C LEU A 225 -5.48 6.07 -21.14
#